data_e18a6d3b87ee9223e7849f81b23457af
#
_entry.id   e18a6d3b87ee9223e7849f81b23457af
#
_cell.length_a   1.000
_cell.length_b   1.000
_cell.length_c   1.000
_cell.angle_alpha   90.00
_cell.angle_beta   90.00
_cell.angle_gamma   90.00
#
_symmetry.space_group_name_H-M   'P 1'
#
loop_
_entity.id
_entity.type
_entity.pdbx_description
1 polymer ?
#
loop_
_entity_poly.entity_id
_entity_poly.type
_entity_poly.pdbx_seq_one_letter_code
_entity_poly.pdbx_strand_id
1 'polypeptide(L)'
;MSAEIGKIEAGGLKLNLGSGRRIIPNWINIDIHPLIPISRIPGANWLLFKLGLIGESAYRMRYPRNTLWHDIRKGLPFDDNMADYMYASHFFEHVKEEEAEQILVECLRVLKPGGVLRIVVPDLEILARKYVEKDEEFFKKLKPDRDLTGAFLDLLNFYPSKLSRRIISGQHHLWMHD
;
A
#
# COMPACT_ATOMS: atom_id res chain seq x y z
N MET A 1 16.17 17.50 4.47
CA MET A 1 14.89 16.79 4.42
C MET A 1 14.59 15.95 5.68
N SER A 2 15.44 16.03 6.70
CA SER A 2 15.29 15.25 7.96
C SER A 2 14.45 15.93 9.06
N ALA A 3 13.85 17.07 8.82
CA ALA A 3 13.29 17.92 9.89
C ALA A 3 11.77 17.76 10.14
N GLU A 4 11.07 16.87 9.43
CA GLU A 4 9.61 16.71 9.58
C GLU A 4 9.14 15.30 9.99
N ILE A 5 10.08 14.39 10.27
CA ILE A 5 9.72 13.10 10.87
C ILE A 5 9.43 13.41 12.35
N GLY A 6 8.14 13.52 12.67
CA GLY A 6 7.67 13.82 14.01
C GLY A 6 8.37 12.97 15.06
N LYS A 7 8.56 13.51 16.27
CA LYS A 7 9.20 12.85 17.40
C LYS A 7 8.81 11.38 17.45
N ILE A 8 9.80 10.50 17.37
CA ILE A 8 9.62 9.05 17.60
C ILE A 8 9.05 8.93 19.01
N GLU A 9 7.78 8.55 19.10
CA GLU A 9 7.11 8.35 20.38
C GLU A 9 7.75 7.19 21.15
N ALA A 10 7.52 7.09 22.44
CA ALA A 10 8.10 6.12 23.38
C ALA A 10 7.92 4.62 23.04
N GLY A 11 7.42 4.29 21.86
CA GLY A 11 7.19 2.93 21.34
C GLY A 11 8.09 2.50 20.18
N GLY A 12 9.17 3.26 19.88
CA GLY A 12 10.08 2.96 18.78
C GLY A 12 9.56 3.37 17.40
N LEU A 13 10.43 3.29 16.37
CA LEU A 13 10.08 3.63 14.99
C LEU A 13 9.31 2.50 14.32
N LYS A 14 8.12 2.81 13.80
CA LYS A 14 7.23 1.86 13.13
C LYS A 14 6.91 2.36 11.73
N LEU A 15 7.15 1.52 10.71
CA LEU A 15 6.99 1.87 9.30
C LEU A 15 5.90 1.00 8.66
N ASN A 16 4.94 1.63 7.97
CA ASN A 16 3.91 0.97 7.16
C ASN A 16 4.24 1.20 5.68
N LEU A 17 4.73 0.17 5.02
CA LEU A 17 5.25 0.21 3.65
C LEU A 17 4.12 -0.06 2.64
N GLY A 18 4.02 0.79 1.59
CA GLY A 18 2.96 0.69 0.61
C GLY A 18 1.58 0.86 1.24
N SER A 19 1.43 1.88 2.08
CA SER A 19 0.26 2.05 2.95
C SER A 19 -1.06 2.20 2.18
N GLY A 20 -1.02 2.68 0.94
CA GLY A 20 -2.22 2.94 0.16
C GLY A 20 -3.22 3.78 0.94
N ARG A 21 -4.41 3.22 1.13
CA ARG A 21 -5.49 3.81 1.93
C ARG A 21 -5.52 3.31 3.38
N ARG A 22 -4.66 2.35 3.73
CA ARG A 22 -4.60 1.75 5.07
C ARG A 22 -3.60 2.47 5.95
N ILE A 23 -4.00 3.64 6.41
CA ILE A 23 -3.18 4.46 7.30
C ILE A 23 -3.23 3.88 8.72
N ILE A 24 -2.07 3.56 9.27
CA ILE A 24 -1.94 3.07 10.65
C ILE A 24 -1.61 4.28 11.55
N PRO A 25 -2.41 4.59 12.56
CA PRO A 25 -2.11 5.64 13.53
C PRO A 25 -0.78 5.36 14.25
N ASN A 26 0.00 6.41 14.54
CA ASN A 26 1.29 6.34 15.23
C ASN A 26 2.39 5.54 14.51
N TRP A 27 2.20 5.24 13.21
CA TRP A 27 3.21 4.69 12.31
C TRP A 27 3.58 5.72 11.26
N ILE A 28 4.80 5.68 10.75
CA ILE A 28 5.14 6.41 9.52
C ILE A 28 4.60 5.58 8.36
N ASN A 29 3.58 6.12 7.68
CA ASN A 29 2.98 5.49 6.52
C ASN A 29 3.72 5.96 5.26
N ILE A 30 4.15 5.04 4.39
CA ILE A 30 4.96 5.35 3.21
C ILE A 30 4.24 4.87 1.97
N ASP A 31 4.04 5.77 0.99
CA ASP A 31 3.42 5.44 -0.28
C ASP A 31 3.80 6.46 -1.37
N ILE A 32 3.68 6.05 -2.65
CA ILE A 32 3.92 6.91 -3.80
C ILE A 32 2.65 7.57 -4.35
N HIS A 33 1.50 7.37 -3.69
CA HIS A 33 0.22 7.86 -4.21
C HIS A 33 0.23 9.39 -4.41
N PRO A 34 -0.10 9.91 -5.62
CA PRO A 34 0.07 11.33 -5.94
C PRO A 34 -0.82 12.27 -5.12
N LEU A 35 -1.91 11.78 -4.55
CA LEU A 35 -2.74 12.58 -3.65
C LEU A 35 -2.09 12.89 -2.30
N ILE A 36 -1.01 12.21 -1.92
CA ILE A 36 -0.31 12.50 -0.67
C ILE A 36 0.24 13.94 -0.68
N PRO A 37 1.11 14.34 -1.62
CA PRO A 37 1.60 15.72 -1.69
C PRO A 37 0.48 16.71 -2.05
N ILE A 38 -0.46 16.35 -2.93
CA ILE A 38 -1.56 17.21 -3.36
C ILE A 38 -2.48 17.54 -2.18
N SER A 39 -2.77 16.57 -1.31
CA SER A 39 -3.64 16.78 -0.14
C SER A 39 -3.10 17.79 0.88
N ARG A 40 -1.81 18.13 0.81
CA ARG A 40 -1.15 19.14 1.64
C ARG A 40 -1.39 20.56 1.15
N ILE A 41 -1.86 20.74 -0.10
CA ILE A 41 -2.17 22.04 -0.69
C ILE A 41 -3.62 22.38 -0.37
N PRO A 42 -3.90 23.45 0.38
CA PRO A 42 -5.26 23.85 0.71
C PRO A 42 -6.14 24.00 -0.55
N GLY A 43 -7.32 23.39 -0.54
CA GLY A 43 -8.26 23.48 -1.65
C GLY A 43 -7.97 22.61 -2.88
N ALA A 44 -6.76 22.04 -3.02
CA ALA A 44 -6.39 21.26 -4.21
C ALA A 44 -7.30 20.02 -4.42
N ASN A 45 -7.57 19.25 -3.38
CA ASN A 45 -8.47 18.10 -3.48
C ASN A 45 -9.90 18.51 -3.87
N TRP A 46 -10.39 19.63 -3.35
CA TRP A 46 -11.70 20.16 -3.71
C TRP A 46 -11.74 20.56 -5.19
N LEU A 47 -10.72 21.26 -5.67
CA LEU A 47 -10.61 21.67 -7.07
C LEU A 47 -10.58 20.44 -8.01
N LEU A 48 -9.74 19.44 -7.70
CA LEU A 48 -9.66 18.22 -8.49
C LEU A 48 -11.00 17.46 -8.53
N PHE A 49 -11.71 17.43 -7.41
CA PHE A 49 -13.05 16.82 -7.34
C PHE A 49 -14.07 17.61 -8.16
N LYS A 50 -14.10 18.93 -8.07
CA LYS A 50 -14.98 19.79 -8.85
C LYS A 50 -14.75 19.69 -10.36
N LEU A 51 -13.48 19.51 -10.78
CA LEU A 51 -13.11 19.27 -12.16
C LEU A 51 -13.37 17.83 -12.64
N GLY A 52 -13.90 16.95 -11.79
CA GLY A 52 -14.14 15.54 -12.11
C GLY A 52 -12.88 14.70 -12.30
N LEU A 53 -11.70 15.20 -11.88
CA LEU A 53 -10.41 14.52 -12.02
C LEU A 53 -10.19 13.45 -10.98
N ILE A 54 -10.86 13.55 -9.83
CA ILE A 54 -10.87 12.53 -8.77
C ILE A 54 -12.31 12.22 -8.34
N GLY A 55 -12.56 10.95 -7.99
CA GLY A 55 -13.85 10.52 -7.47
C GLY A 55 -14.04 10.88 -5.99
N GLU A 56 -15.27 10.73 -5.50
CA GLU A 56 -15.65 11.09 -4.12
C GLU A 56 -14.81 10.36 -3.06
N SER A 57 -14.50 9.07 -3.26
CA SER A 57 -13.67 8.30 -2.34
C SER A 57 -12.25 8.86 -2.21
N ALA A 58 -11.66 9.33 -3.31
CA ALA A 58 -10.36 9.98 -3.33
C ALA A 58 -10.41 11.37 -2.71
N TYR A 59 -11.50 12.13 -2.99
CA TYR A 59 -11.73 13.45 -2.39
C TYR A 59 -11.86 13.38 -0.87
N ARG A 60 -12.57 12.38 -0.36
CA ARG A 60 -12.75 12.17 1.10
C ARG A 60 -11.51 11.62 1.78
N MET A 61 -10.55 11.06 1.02
CA MET A 61 -9.30 10.53 1.56
C MET A 61 -8.49 11.66 2.21
N ARG A 62 -8.06 11.41 3.44
CA ARG A 62 -7.17 12.31 4.17
C ARG A 62 -5.88 11.58 4.47
N TYR A 63 -4.77 12.16 4.04
CA TYR A 63 -3.44 11.68 4.37
C TYR A 63 -2.92 12.50 5.57
N PRO A 64 -2.76 11.89 6.75
CA PRO A 64 -2.20 12.58 7.90
C PRO A 64 -0.74 12.98 7.64
N ARG A 65 -0.21 13.91 8.44
CA ARG A 65 1.15 14.44 8.24
C ARG A 65 2.25 13.38 8.38
N ASN A 66 2.00 12.29 9.11
CA ASN A 66 2.88 11.13 9.23
C ASN A 66 2.83 10.18 8.02
N THR A 67 2.20 10.59 6.91
CA THR A 67 2.28 9.86 5.64
C THR A 67 3.40 10.45 4.80
N LEU A 68 4.44 9.66 4.54
CA LEU A 68 5.59 10.04 3.74
C LEU A 68 5.32 9.69 2.27
N TRP A 69 5.41 10.68 1.40
CA TRP A 69 5.39 10.43 -0.05
C TRP A 69 6.78 10.05 -0.51
N HIS A 70 7.00 8.76 -0.74
CA HIS A 70 8.29 8.22 -1.10
C HIS A 70 8.17 6.92 -1.90
N ASP A 71 9.04 6.75 -2.89
CA ASP A 71 9.16 5.51 -3.66
C ASP A 71 10.12 4.55 -2.96
N ILE A 72 9.56 3.53 -2.32
CA ILE A 72 10.29 2.52 -1.54
C ILE A 72 11.32 1.77 -2.40
N ARG A 73 11.09 1.64 -3.71
CA ARG A 73 12.02 1.01 -4.65
C ARG A 73 13.35 1.76 -4.79
N LYS A 74 13.39 3.02 -4.37
CA LYS A 74 14.60 3.86 -4.34
C LYS A 74 15.35 3.81 -3.00
N GLY A 75 15.02 2.85 -2.16
CA GLY A 75 15.49 2.71 -0.79
C GLY A 75 14.59 3.41 0.23
N LEU A 76 14.86 3.19 1.49
CA LEU A 76 14.13 3.79 2.61
C LEU A 76 14.90 5.01 3.14
N PRO A 77 14.26 6.18 3.35
CA PRO A 77 14.92 7.41 3.78
C PRO A 77 15.15 7.44 5.29
N PHE A 78 15.71 6.35 5.83
CA PHE A 78 16.05 6.16 7.24
C PHE A 78 17.48 5.61 7.35
N ASP A 79 18.14 5.93 8.44
CA ASP A 79 19.47 5.38 8.74
C ASP A 79 19.38 3.90 9.14
N ASP A 80 20.54 3.22 9.20
CA ASP A 80 20.62 1.83 9.60
C ASP A 80 20.13 1.62 11.04
N ASN A 81 19.48 0.49 11.29
CA ASN A 81 19.05 0.07 12.63
C ASN A 81 18.15 1.07 13.35
N MET A 82 17.23 1.71 12.64
CA MET A 82 16.31 2.68 13.24
C MET A 82 14.93 2.11 13.57
N ALA A 83 14.39 1.21 12.75
CA ALA A 83 13.03 0.74 12.91
C ALA A 83 12.92 -0.48 13.84
N ASP A 84 11.94 -0.45 14.72
CA ASP A 84 11.57 -1.57 15.59
C ASP A 84 10.58 -2.50 14.88
N TYR A 85 9.66 -1.94 14.09
CA TYR A 85 8.63 -2.69 13.38
C TYR A 85 8.45 -2.15 11.96
N MET A 86 8.28 -3.07 11.01
CA MET A 86 7.84 -2.78 9.66
C MET A 86 6.64 -3.65 9.29
N TYR A 87 5.70 -3.09 8.57
CA TYR A 87 4.52 -3.77 8.07
C TYR A 87 4.34 -3.46 6.60
N ALA A 88 4.15 -4.49 5.78
CA ALA A 88 3.80 -4.38 4.37
C ALA A 88 2.61 -5.28 4.09
N SER A 89 1.50 -4.70 3.64
CA SER A 89 0.28 -5.46 3.35
C SER A 89 -0.23 -5.10 1.97
N HIS A 90 -0.36 -6.10 1.12
CA HIS A 90 -0.76 -5.93 -0.27
C HIS A 90 0.12 -4.91 -1.00
N PHE A 91 1.42 -5.06 -0.87
CA PHE A 91 2.43 -4.21 -1.48
C PHE A 91 3.39 -5.01 -2.37
N PHE A 92 3.92 -6.14 -1.86
CA PHE A 92 4.95 -6.89 -2.57
C PHE A 92 4.46 -7.50 -3.88
N GLU A 93 3.18 -7.87 -3.98
CA GLU A 93 2.57 -8.37 -5.21
C GLU A 93 2.49 -7.34 -6.35
N HIS A 94 2.79 -6.06 -6.05
CA HIS A 94 2.76 -4.96 -7.02
C HIS A 94 4.15 -4.53 -7.50
N VAL A 95 5.21 -5.13 -7.01
CA VAL A 95 6.59 -4.85 -7.42
C VAL A 95 7.19 -6.04 -8.14
N LYS A 96 8.22 -5.83 -8.95
CA LYS A 96 8.94 -6.90 -9.61
C LYS A 96 9.79 -7.69 -8.60
N GLU A 97 10.12 -8.93 -8.91
CA GLU A 97 10.90 -9.80 -8.05
C GLU A 97 12.24 -9.17 -7.64
N GLU A 98 12.96 -8.61 -8.62
CA GLU A 98 14.25 -7.96 -8.37
C GLU A 98 14.11 -6.69 -7.51
N GLU A 99 13.00 -5.95 -7.69
CA GLU A 99 12.68 -4.79 -6.83
C GLU A 99 12.32 -5.25 -5.41
N ALA A 100 11.58 -6.36 -5.27
CA ALA A 100 11.21 -6.93 -3.98
C ALA A 100 12.44 -7.35 -3.16
N GLU A 101 13.41 -8.01 -3.79
CA GLU A 101 14.67 -8.36 -3.15
C GLU A 101 15.42 -7.13 -2.64
N GLN A 102 15.54 -6.08 -3.46
CA GLN A 102 16.19 -4.82 -3.07
C GLN A 102 15.45 -4.15 -1.89
N ILE A 103 14.12 -4.15 -1.92
CA ILE A 103 13.29 -3.61 -0.83
C ILE A 103 13.49 -4.40 0.46
N LEU A 104 13.60 -5.73 0.39
CA LEU A 104 13.86 -6.57 1.57
C LEU A 104 15.25 -6.29 2.17
N VAL A 105 16.27 -6.11 1.33
CA VAL A 105 17.61 -5.70 1.78
C VAL A 105 17.56 -4.34 2.51
N GLU A 106 16.83 -3.38 1.96
CA GLU A 106 16.62 -2.07 2.60
C GLU A 106 15.83 -2.18 3.92
N CYS A 107 14.82 -3.04 3.96
CA CYS A 107 14.11 -3.31 5.22
C CYS A 107 15.05 -3.87 6.29
N LEU A 108 15.91 -4.83 5.92
CA LEU A 108 16.90 -5.39 6.84
C LEU A 108 17.91 -4.34 7.31
N ARG A 109 18.36 -3.45 6.43
CA ARG A 109 19.27 -2.35 6.77
C ARG A 109 18.68 -1.42 7.82
N VAL A 110 17.42 -1.03 7.63
CA VAL A 110 16.74 -0.05 8.49
C VAL A 110 16.20 -0.68 9.77
N LEU A 111 15.91 -1.99 9.79
CA LEU A 111 15.48 -2.70 10.99
C LEU A 111 16.61 -2.80 12.02
N LYS A 112 16.27 -2.57 13.27
CA LYS A 112 17.17 -2.87 14.40
C LYS A 112 17.42 -4.37 14.49
N PRO A 113 18.54 -4.80 15.07
CA PRO A 113 18.70 -6.19 15.52
C PRO A 113 17.52 -6.59 16.42
N GLY A 114 16.83 -7.67 16.05
CA GLY A 114 15.61 -8.11 16.75
C GLY A 114 14.34 -7.37 16.35
N GLY A 115 14.40 -6.42 15.40
CA GLY A 115 13.24 -5.77 14.82
C GLY A 115 12.39 -6.75 13.98
N VAL A 116 11.12 -6.42 13.78
CA VAL A 116 10.15 -7.31 13.12
C VAL A 116 9.66 -6.71 11.83
N LEU A 117 9.80 -7.45 10.72
CA LEU A 117 9.11 -7.19 9.46
C LEU A 117 7.94 -8.18 9.30
N ARG A 118 6.72 -7.65 9.17
CA ARG A 118 5.54 -8.44 8.84
C ARG A 118 5.09 -8.14 7.42
N ILE A 119 5.05 -9.19 6.58
CA ILE A 119 4.56 -9.12 5.21
C ILE A 119 3.24 -9.87 5.11
N VAL A 120 2.27 -9.32 4.39
CA VAL A 120 0.99 -9.94 4.07
C VAL A 120 0.75 -9.79 2.57
N VAL A 121 0.61 -10.91 1.88
CA VAL A 121 0.29 -11.00 0.45
C VAL A 121 -0.95 -11.88 0.25
N PRO A 122 -1.66 -11.78 -0.89
CA PRO A 122 -2.74 -12.69 -1.22
C PRO A 122 -2.24 -14.14 -1.30
N ASP A 123 -3.01 -15.07 -0.76
CA ASP A 123 -2.78 -16.50 -0.89
C ASP A 123 -3.55 -17.02 -2.10
N LEU A 124 -2.83 -17.38 -3.16
CA LEU A 124 -3.41 -17.84 -4.42
C LEU A 124 -4.08 -19.19 -4.27
N GLU A 125 -3.50 -20.11 -3.49
CA GLU A 125 -4.05 -21.45 -3.27
C GLU A 125 -5.43 -21.35 -2.60
N ILE A 126 -5.54 -20.54 -1.54
CA ILE A 126 -6.83 -20.31 -0.86
C ILE A 126 -7.84 -19.74 -1.84
N LEU A 127 -7.48 -18.70 -2.59
CA LEU A 127 -8.39 -18.06 -3.56
C LEU A 127 -8.85 -19.03 -4.63
N ALA A 128 -7.94 -19.82 -5.22
CA ALA A 128 -8.25 -20.78 -6.26
C ALA A 128 -9.13 -21.93 -5.73
N ARG A 129 -8.80 -22.47 -4.56
CA ARG A 129 -9.59 -23.52 -3.91
C ARG A 129 -11.01 -23.03 -3.61
N LYS A 130 -11.18 -21.85 -3.01
CA LYS A 130 -12.48 -21.27 -2.71
C LYS A 130 -13.31 -20.99 -3.97
N TYR A 131 -12.66 -20.65 -5.07
CA TYR A 131 -13.34 -20.48 -6.35
C TYR A 131 -13.85 -21.83 -6.92
N VAL A 132 -13.02 -22.87 -6.88
CA VAL A 132 -13.41 -24.22 -7.34
C VAL A 132 -14.53 -24.80 -6.48
N GLU A 133 -14.49 -24.59 -5.15
CA GLU A 133 -15.53 -24.97 -4.19
C GLU A 133 -16.82 -24.16 -4.35
N LYS A 134 -16.84 -23.12 -5.17
CA LYS A 134 -17.96 -22.16 -5.35
C LYS A 134 -18.41 -21.53 -4.02
N ASP A 135 -17.47 -21.22 -3.14
CA ASP A 135 -17.72 -20.61 -1.84
C ASP A 135 -18.12 -19.12 -1.98
N GLU A 136 -19.40 -18.93 -2.33
CA GLU A 136 -19.96 -17.56 -2.52
C GLU A 136 -19.86 -16.72 -1.24
N GLU A 137 -20.00 -17.33 -0.05
CA GLU A 137 -19.95 -16.63 1.21
C GLU A 137 -18.56 -16.01 1.45
N PHE A 138 -17.50 -16.77 1.16
CA PHE A 138 -16.12 -16.28 1.23
C PHE A 138 -15.92 -15.06 0.33
N PHE A 139 -16.35 -15.14 -0.94
CA PHE A 139 -16.16 -14.05 -1.89
C PHE A 139 -17.06 -12.85 -1.59
N LYS A 140 -18.28 -13.03 -1.11
CA LYS A 140 -19.17 -11.94 -0.68
C LYS A 140 -18.62 -11.16 0.51
N LYS A 141 -17.93 -11.82 1.45
CA LYS A 141 -17.23 -11.12 2.55
C LYS A 141 -16.12 -10.21 2.06
N LEU A 142 -15.41 -10.59 1.00
CA LEU A 142 -14.29 -9.83 0.45
C LEU A 142 -14.73 -8.77 -0.57
N LYS A 143 -15.75 -9.08 -1.37
CA LYS A 143 -16.27 -8.25 -2.47
C LYS A 143 -17.80 -8.34 -2.52
N PRO A 144 -18.53 -7.65 -1.63
CA PRO A 144 -19.99 -7.78 -1.48
C PRO A 144 -20.77 -7.42 -2.74
N ASP A 145 -20.24 -6.51 -3.57
CA ASP A 145 -20.91 -5.99 -4.77
C ASP A 145 -20.57 -6.79 -6.05
N ARG A 146 -19.93 -7.96 -5.90
CA ARG A 146 -19.50 -8.80 -7.02
C ARG A 146 -20.14 -10.19 -6.94
N ASP A 147 -20.39 -10.80 -8.11
CA ASP A 147 -20.60 -12.23 -8.21
C ASP A 147 -19.30 -13.00 -7.94
N LEU A 148 -19.39 -14.33 -7.77
CA LEU A 148 -18.26 -15.16 -7.43
C LEU A 148 -17.08 -15.01 -8.41
N THR A 149 -17.36 -15.04 -9.71
CA THR A 149 -16.36 -14.94 -10.76
C THR A 149 -15.71 -13.55 -10.79
N GLY A 150 -16.55 -12.50 -10.72
CA GLY A 150 -16.07 -11.12 -10.68
C GLY A 150 -15.25 -10.82 -9.44
N ALA A 151 -15.65 -11.37 -8.28
CA ALA A 151 -14.90 -11.24 -7.03
C ALA A 151 -13.53 -11.93 -7.12
N PHE A 152 -13.49 -13.17 -7.65
CA PHE A 152 -12.25 -13.91 -7.86
C PHE A 152 -11.30 -13.17 -8.80
N LEU A 153 -11.80 -12.72 -9.96
CA LEU A 153 -10.99 -11.94 -10.92
C LEU A 153 -10.50 -10.60 -10.35
N ASP A 154 -11.34 -9.91 -9.55
CA ASP A 154 -10.94 -8.67 -8.88
C ASP A 154 -9.84 -8.89 -7.82
N LEU A 155 -9.79 -10.06 -7.19
CA LEU A 155 -8.76 -10.42 -6.21
C LEU A 155 -7.46 -10.85 -6.89
N LEU A 156 -7.53 -11.51 -8.05
CA LEU A 156 -6.36 -11.87 -8.87
C LEU A 156 -5.81 -10.66 -9.64
N ASN A 157 -6.70 -9.81 -10.15
CA ASN A 157 -6.34 -8.68 -10.99
C ASN A 157 -6.86 -7.41 -10.32
N PHE A 158 -5.97 -6.67 -9.70
CA PHE A 158 -6.27 -5.30 -9.34
C PHE A 158 -6.36 -4.47 -10.63
N TYR A 159 -7.57 -4.37 -11.22
CA TYR A 159 -7.79 -3.51 -12.38
C TYR A 159 -7.79 -2.05 -11.92
N PRO A 160 -6.76 -1.25 -12.26
CA PRO A 160 -6.86 0.18 -12.06
C PRO A 160 -7.95 0.75 -12.97
N SER A 161 -8.69 1.75 -12.49
CA SER A 161 -9.66 2.49 -13.30
C SER A 161 -9.02 3.00 -14.59
N LYS A 162 -9.80 3.29 -15.65
CA LYS A 162 -9.27 3.80 -16.94
C LYS A 162 -8.34 5.02 -16.77
N LEU A 163 -8.56 5.82 -15.74
CA LEU A 163 -7.75 7.00 -15.43
C LEU A 163 -6.44 6.61 -14.73
N SER A 164 -6.48 5.66 -13.79
CA SER A 164 -5.29 5.17 -13.10
C SER A 164 -4.35 4.39 -14.03
N ARG A 165 -4.85 3.74 -15.11
CA ARG A 165 -4.00 3.14 -16.15
C ARG A 165 -3.10 4.16 -16.87
N ARG A 166 -3.54 5.43 -17.00
CA ARG A 166 -2.74 6.48 -17.65
C ARG A 166 -1.73 7.13 -16.69
N ILE A 167 -2.03 7.19 -15.40
CA ILE A 167 -1.22 7.88 -14.39
C ILE A 167 -0.31 6.92 -13.63
N ILE A 168 -0.73 5.66 -13.45
CA ILE A 168 -0.04 4.64 -12.66
C ILE A 168 0.11 3.39 -13.53
N SER A 169 0.87 3.52 -14.63
CA SER A 169 1.26 2.35 -15.41
C SER A 169 2.23 1.51 -14.57
N GLY A 170 1.78 0.36 -14.08
CA GLY A 170 2.64 -0.60 -13.42
C GLY A 170 2.11 -1.26 -12.15
N GLN A 171 0.90 -0.89 -11.66
CA GLN A 171 0.33 -1.57 -10.49
C GLN A 171 -0.59 -2.72 -10.93
N HIS A 172 -0.02 -3.76 -11.46
CA HIS A 172 -0.66 -5.07 -11.59
C HIS A 172 -0.04 -6.03 -10.57
N HIS A 173 -0.77 -7.07 -10.19
CA HIS A 173 -0.15 -8.21 -9.53
C HIS A 173 0.85 -8.80 -10.51
N LEU A 174 2.14 -8.51 -10.30
CA LEU A 174 3.20 -8.92 -11.22
C LEU A 174 3.58 -10.38 -10.99
N TRP A 175 3.35 -10.87 -9.79
CA TRP A 175 3.58 -12.24 -9.40
C TRP A 175 2.79 -12.57 -8.12
N MET A 176 2.35 -13.81 -8.00
CA MET A 176 1.74 -14.36 -6.81
C MET A 176 2.59 -15.54 -6.37
N HIS A 177 2.84 -15.64 -5.09
CA HIS A 177 3.50 -16.81 -4.51
C HIS A 177 2.48 -17.90 -4.20
N ASP A 178 2.84 -19.13 -4.52
CA ASP A 178 2.18 -20.35 -4.06
C ASP A 178 2.51 -20.62 -2.60
#